data_4c2c491c296242d46b3eb6f4aaa3686b
#
_entry.id   4c2c491c296242d46b3eb6f4aaa3686b
#
_cell.length_a   1.000
_cell.length_b   1.000
_cell.length_c   1.000
_cell.angle_alpha   90.00
_cell.angle_beta   90.00
_cell.angle_gamma   90.00
#
_symmetry.space_group_name_H-M   'P 1'
#
loop_
_entity.id
_entity.type
_entity.pdbx_description
1 polymer ?
#
loop_
_entity_poly.entity_id
_entity_poly.type
_entity_poly.pdbx_seq_one_letter_code
_entity_poly.pdbx_strand_id
1 'polypeptide(L)'
;MSTSIELFPRPLQDEVVDYSSESTVGVEAGRTEQSWNEDFAREQIHNLVRQLFLPGWPKPLRQVVFSPVDSGTDVLSICIRVGDALAEQAAGSCCVAETCPVQQEQILAEGCSAHSIQKQFGTLRDSAEQLSSNLWFMSGEVFQQGHHGPMSALWLRARLAELRLEFDYTVFQGPVVSGDTAAAMLGGLCDGLVLVLAANSTRRLAAQKAKETLSCANSRLLGVVLSERTFPIPASIYQRL
;
A
#
# COMPACT_ATOMS: atom_id res chain seq x y z
N MET A 1 16.09 10.45 -11.43
CA MET A 1 16.51 10.46 -10.02
C MET A 1 15.59 9.51 -9.27
N SER A 2 16.13 8.40 -8.77
CA SER A 2 15.31 7.43 -7.98
C SER A 2 15.37 7.83 -6.53
N THR A 3 14.26 8.30 -6.00
CA THR A 3 14.13 8.59 -4.57
C THR A 3 13.77 7.30 -3.86
N SER A 4 14.67 6.78 -3.04
CA SER A 4 14.38 5.67 -2.14
C SER A 4 13.78 6.23 -0.88
N ILE A 5 12.54 5.85 -0.56
CA ILE A 5 11.88 6.21 0.68
C ILE A 5 11.84 4.97 1.56
N GLU A 6 12.45 5.05 2.73
CA GLU A 6 12.54 3.96 3.69
C GLU A 6 11.36 4.04 4.66
N LEU A 7 10.52 3.02 4.70
CA LEU A 7 9.29 2.98 5.51
C LEU A 7 9.18 1.71 6.35
N PHE A 8 8.81 1.90 7.60
CA PHE A 8 8.35 0.96 8.64
C PHE A 8 9.35 0.01 9.30
N PRO A 9 9.54 0.12 10.61
CA PRO A 9 10.04 -0.97 11.44
C PRO A 9 8.97 -2.04 11.67
N ARG A 10 9.38 -3.30 11.67
CA ARG A 10 8.55 -4.46 12.06
C ARG A 10 8.36 -4.42 13.58
N PRO A 11 7.16 -4.61 14.14
CA PRO A 11 7.04 -4.88 15.56
C PRO A 11 7.81 -6.16 15.88
N LEU A 12 8.67 -6.10 16.89
CA LEU A 12 9.37 -7.27 17.41
C LEU A 12 8.30 -8.26 17.89
N GLN A 13 8.29 -9.47 17.32
CA GLN A 13 7.50 -10.57 17.87
C GLN A 13 8.07 -10.88 19.24
N ASP A 14 7.22 -10.77 20.28
CA ASP A 14 7.53 -11.12 21.65
C ASP A 14 7.95 -12.59 21.73
N GLU A 15 9.24 -12.83 21.84
CA GLU A 15 9.77 -14.06 22.38
C GLU A 15 9.50 -14.00 23.88
N VAL A 16 8.53 -14.79 24.35
CA VAL A 16 8.17 -14.89 25.77
C VAL A 16 9.36 -15.48 26.51
N VAL A 17 10.19 -14.61 27.03
CA VAL A 17 11.16 -14.95 28.06
C VAL A 17 10.53 -14.62 29.40
N ASP A 18 10.12 -15.67 30.08
CA ASP A 18 9.61 -15.62 31.47
C ASP A 18 10.73 -15.16 32.42
N TYR A 19 10.73 -13.88 32.78
CA TYR A 19 11.48 -13.34 33.90
C TYR A 19 10.52 -12.74 34.92
N SER A 20 10.09 -13.60 35.85
CA SER A 20 9.52 -13.16 37.14
C SER A 20 10.62 -12.50 37.95
N SER A 21 10.71 -11.18 37.93
CA SER A 21 11.03 -10.30 39.07
C SER A 21 11.29 -8.85 38.62
N GLU A 22 10.44 -7.97 39.13
CA GLU A 22 10.66 -6.56 39.47
C GLU A 22 11.53 -5.68 38.53
N SER A 23 10.87 -4.87 37.72
CA SER A 23 11.17 -3.42 37.64
C SER A 23 10.17 -2.69 36.72
N THR A 24 9.42 -1.79 37.32
CA THR A 24 8.48 -0.83 36.71
C THR A 24 9.11 0.10 35.65
N VAL A 25 10.40 0.01 35.45
CA VAL A 25 11.17 0.85 34.48
C VAL A 25 11.08 0.33 33.03
N GLY A 26 10.80 -0.96 32.83
CA GLY A 26 10.76 -1.56 31.48
C GLY A 26 9.51 -1.22 30.66
N VAL A 27 8.38 -0.91 31.31
CA VAL A 27 7.10 -0.66 30.64
C VAL A 27 7.04 0.74 30.00
N GLU A 28 7.68 1.73 30.61
CA GLU A 28 7.73 3.08 30.03
C GLU A 28 8.71 3.17 28.85
N ALA A 29 9.82 2.45 28.89
CA ALA A 29 10.79 2.40 27.80
C ALA A 29 10.19 1.76 26.53
N GLY A 30 9.46 0.64 26.66
CA GLY A 30 8.81 -0.02 25.54
C GLY A 30 7.69 0.81 24.90
N ARG A 31 6.90 1.54 25.70
CA ARG A 31 5.90 2.48 25.18
C ARG A 31 6.53 3.63 24.41
N THR A 32 7.64 4.15 24.87
CA THR A 32 8.35 5.26 24.23
C THR A 32 8.93 4.84 22.88
N GLU A 33 9.49 3.64 22.78
CA GLU A 33 10.05 3.12 21.52
C GLU A 33 8.97 2.83 20.47
N GLN A 34 7.84 2.25 20.86
CA GLN A 34 6.71 2.02 19.95
C GLN A 34 6.13 3.34 19.43
N SER A 35 5.90 4.31 20.32
CA SER A 35 5.41 5.64 19.94
C SER A 35 6.36 6.33 18.97
N TRP A 36 7.66 6.30 19.21
CA TRP A 36 8.66 6.90 18.31
C TRP A 36 8.67 6.23 16.94
N ASN A 37 8.56 4.91 16.87
CA ASN A 37 8.51 4.17 15.62
C ASN A 37 7.24 4.51 14.81
N GLU A 38 6.11 4.68 15.48
CA GLU A 38 4.85 5.07 14.85
C GLU A 38 4.89 6.51 14.32
N ASP A 39 5.41 7.44 15.12
CA ASP A 39 5.56 8.85 14.73
C ASP A 39 6.52 9.00 13.54
N PHE A 40 7.67 8.28 13.58
CA PHE A 40 8.62 8.25 12.48
C PHE A 40 7.99 7.68 11.21
N ALA A 41 7.27 6.55 11.31
CA ALA A 41 6.58 5.94 10.18
C ALA A 41 5.52 6.89 9.59
N ARG A 42 4.77 7.58 10.43
CA ARG A 42 3.78 8.57 10.02
C ARG A 42 4.44 9.72 9.25
N GLU A 43 5.55 10.26 9.77
CA GLU A 43 6.30 11.33 9.09
C GLU A 43 6.81 10.89 7.71
N GLN A 44 7.32 9.66 7.59
CA GLN A 44 7.79 9.12 6.31
C GLN A 44 6.63 8.97 5.30
N ILE A 45 5.45 8.55 5.74
CA ILE A 45 4.26 8.51 4.89
C ILE A 45 3.85 9.90 4.44
N HIS A 46 3.82 10.88 5.33
CA HIS A 46 3.50 12.25 4.97
C HIS A 46 4.49 12.82 3.95
N ASN A 47 5.78 12.53 4.09
CA ASN A 47 6.81 12.93 3.14
C ASN A 47 6.63 12.22 1.78
N LEU A 48 6.26 10.93 1.78
CA LEU A 48 5.94 10.16 0.57
C LEU A 48 4.76 10.79 -0.19
N VAL A 49 3.68 11.12 0.53
CA VAL A 49 2.50 11.79 -0.06
C VAL A 49 2.87 13.13 -0.68
N ARG A 50 3.65 13.94 0.03
CA ARG A 50 4.13 15.23 -0.50
C ARG A 50 4.96 15.06 -1.77
N GLN A 51 5.83 14.05 -1.83
CA GLN A 51 6.68 13.82 -3.00
C GLN A 51 5.91 13.25 -4.20
N LEU A 52 4.89 12.44 -3.96
CA LEU A 52 4.14 11.79 -5.04
C LEU A 52 2.98 12.64 -5.55
N PHE A 53 2.16 13.19 -4.66
CA PHE A 53 0.85 13.75 -5.03
C PHE A 53 0.81 15.27 -4.99
N LEU A 54 1.65 15.94 -4.17
CA LEU A 54 1.64 17.38 -4.06
C LEU A 54 2.55 18.06 -5.11
N PRO A 55 2.41 19.38 -5.35
CA PRO A 55 2.93 20.04 -6.55
C PRO A 55 4.44 19.96 -6.73
N GLY A 56 4.88 19.67 -7.93
CA GLY A 56 6.27 19.50 -8.37
C GLY A 56 6.38 18.66 -9.65
N TRP A 57 5.37 17.90 -9.96
CA TRP A 57 5.32 17.13 -11.20
C TRP A 57 4.70 17.95 -12.35
N PRO A 58 5.10 17.72 -13.60
CA PRO A 58 4.49 18.39 -14.77
C PRO A 58 2.99 18.13 -14.91
N LYS A 59 2.53 16.99 -14.37
CA LYS A 59 1.11 16.63 -14.24
C LYS A 59 0.88 16.08 -12.85
N PRO A 60 -0.20 16.49 -12.17
CA PRO A 60 -0.53 15.94 -10.86
C PRO A 60 -0.81 14.43 -10.98
N LEU A 61 -0.25 13.65 -10.07
CA LEU A 61 -0.52 12.22 -9.98
C LEU A 61 -1.84 12.04 -9.24
N ARG A 62 -2.76 11.28 -9.84
CA ARG A 62 -4.08 11.00 -9.26
C ARG A 62 -4.29 9.51 -9.00
N GLN A 63 -3.64 8.65 -9.78
CA GLN A 63 -3.75 7.21 -9.68
C GLN A 63 -2.37 6.58 -9.59
N VAL A 64 -2.02 6.09 -8.41
CA VAL A 64 -0.70 5.51 -8.12
C VAL A 64 -0.85 4.07 -7.64
N VAL A 65 -0.03 3.18 -8.20
CA VAL A 65 0.00 1.76 -7.85
C VAL A 65 1.15 1.49 -6.90
N PHE A 66 0.90 0.78 -5.81
CA PHE A 66 1.91 0.23 -4.93
C PHE A 66 1.97 -1.28 -5.14
N SER A 67 3.08 -1.80 -5.64
CA SER A 67 3.23 -3.23 -5.93
C SER A 67 4.42 -3.80 -5.21
N PRO A 68 4.25 -4.96 -4.53
CA PRO A 68 5.35 -5.63 -3.86
C PRO A 68 6.22 -6.38 -4.87
N VAL A 69 7.50 -6.57 -4.54
CA VAL A 69 8.38 -7.48 -5.26
C VAL A 69 8.13 -8.92 -4.83
N ASP A 70 7.86 -9.14 -3.54
CA ASP A 70 7.65 -10.46 -2.94
C ASP A 70 6.23 -10.58 -2.35
N SER A 71 5.64 -11.78 -2.39
CA SER A 71 4.25 -12.03 -1.96
C SER A 71 4.02 -11.88 -0.44
N GLY A 72 5.08 -11.86 0.36
CA GLY A 72 4.97 -11.74 1.83
C GLY A 72 4.91 -10.29 2.35
N THR A 73 4.98 -9.29 1.48
CA THR A 73 5.00 -7.88 1.88
C THR A 73 3.59 -7.34 2.05
N ASP A 74 3.27 -6.80 3.22
CA ASP A 74 1.98 -6.14 3.49
C ASP A 74 1.93 -4.74 2.83
N VAL A 75 1.39 -4.71 1.63
CA VAL A 75 1.24 -3.47 0.85
C VAL A 75 -0.08 -2.76 1.18
N LEU A 76 -1.11 -3.51 1.60
CA LEU A 76 -2.41 -2.93 1.90
C LEU A 76 -2.32 -1.92 3.04
N SER A 77 -1.65 -2.27 4.13
CA SER A 77 -1.42 -1.36 5.26
C SER A 77 -0.69 -0.08 4.83
N ILE A 78 0.26 -0.18 3.89
CA ILE A 78 0.95 0.99 3.33
C ILE A 78 -0.02 1.85 2.53
N CYS A 79 -0.84 1.24 1.66
CA CYS A 79 -1.85 1.94 0.85
C CYS A 79 -2.87 2.67 1.73
N ILE A 80 -3.37 2.03 2.79
CA ILE A 80 -4.33 2.64 3.73
C ILE A 80 -3.70 3.86 4.42
N ARG A 81 -2.48 3.74 4.92
CA ARG A 81 -1.78 4.86 5.56
C ARG A 81 -1.46 6.00 4.58
N VAL A 82 -1.11 5.67 3.33
CA VAL A 82 -0.91 6.68 2.27
C VAL A 82 -2.23 7.37 1.94
N GLY A 83 -3.32 6.61 1.84
CA GLY A 83 -4.66 7.12 1.62
C GLY A 83 -5.12 8.06 2.73
N ASP A 84 -4.88 7.69 3.98
CA ASP A 84 -5.21 8.49 5.16
C ASP A 84 -4.43 9.81 5.18
N ALA A 85 -3.10 9.74 5.03
CA ALA A 85 -2.26 10.93 4.95
C ALA A 85 -2.59 11.82 3.74
N LEU A 86 -3.05 11.24 2.63
CA LEU A 86 -3.48 11.98 1.45
C LEU A 86 -4.82 12.68 1.71
N ALA A 87 -5.77 12.01 2.37
CA ALA A 87 -7.04 12.58 2.77
C ALA A 87 -6.90 13.73 3.78
N GLU A 88 -5.86 13.66 4.64
CA GLU A 88 -5.52 14.74 5.57
C GLU A 88 -4.87 15.94 4.88
N GLN A 89 -4.00 15.74 3.88
CA GLN A 89 -3.18 16.78 3.26
C GLN A 89 -3.79 17.40 2.00
N ALA A 90 -4.59 16.63 1.27
CA ALA A 90 -5.25 17.05 0.05
C ALA A 90 -6.72 17.34 0.31
N ALA A 91 -7.22 18.48 -0.16
CA ALA A 91 -8.65 18.80 -0.09
C ALA A 91 -9.46 18.02 -1.15
N GLY A 92 -9.38 16.68 -1.12
CA GLY A 92 -10.02 15.83 -2.12
C GLY A 92 -10.39 14.46 -1.58
N SER A 93 -11.26 13.77 -2.30
CA SER A 93 -11.67 12.40 -2.01
C SER A 93 -10.60 11.40 -2.43
N CYS A 94 -10.23 10.49 -1.53
CA CYS A 94 -9.24 9.44 -1.76
C CYS A 94 -9.88 8.06 -1.70
N CYS A 95 -9.53 7.17 -2.65
CA CYS A 95 -9.91 5.78 -2.61
C CYS A 95 -8.67 4.90 -2.55
N VAL A 96 -8.64 3.96 -1.61
CA VAL A 96 -7.67 2.85 -1.61
C VAL A 96 -8.37 1.65 -2.23
N ALA A 97 -7.82 1.11 -3.31
CA ALA A 97 -8.43 0.00 -4.04
C ALA A 97 -7.49 -1.21 -4.12
N GLU A 98 -8.00 -2.37 -3.73
CA GLU A 98 -7.36 -3.66 -4.01
C GLU A 98 -7.63 -4.06 -5.46
N THR A 99 -6.59 -4.47 -6.18
CA THR A 99 -6.74 -4.91 -7.57
C THR A 99 -6.78 -6.42 -7.73
N CYS A 100 -6.29 -7.16 -6.73
CA CYS A 100 -6.35 -8.62 -6.69
C CYS A 100 -7.42 -9.06 -5.68
N PRO A 101 -8.32 -9.98 -6.05
CA PRO A 101 -9.14 -10.64 -5.04
C PRO A 101 -8.21 -11.40 -4.10
N VAL A 102 -8.49 -11.34 -2.81
CA VAL A 102 -7.83 -12.22 -1.82
C VAL A 102 -7.99 -13.65 -2.34
N GLN A 103 -6.89 -14.37 -2.55
CA GLN A 103 -6.95 -15.75 -3.05
C GLN A 103 -7.83 -16.56 -2.11
N GLN A 104 -8.92 -17.08 -2.63
CA GLN A 104 -9.99 -17.78 -1.92
C GLN A 104 -9.56 -19.07 -1.22
N GLU A 105 -8.30 -19.46 -1.29
CA GLU A 105 -7.79 -20.70 -0.69
C GLU A 105 -7.75 -20.68 0.85
N GLN A 106 -7.83 -19.50 1.49
CA GLN A 106 -7.86 -19.41 2.96
C GLN A 106 -9.27 -19.27 3.56
N ILE A 107 -10.31 -19.03 2.77
CA ILE A 107 -11.67 -18.76 3.27
C ILE A 107 -12.54 -20.03 3.40
N LEU A 108 -12.07 -21.19 2.96
CA LEU A 108 -12.81 -22.45 3.12
C LEU A 108 -12.83 -23.00 4.56
N ALA A 109 -12.14 -22.36 5.51
CA ALA A 109 -12.10 -22.78 6.91
C ALA A 109 -13.09 -22.07 7.83
N GLU A 110 -13.62 -20.91 7.45
CA GLU A 110 -14.61 -20.20 8.29
C GLU A 110 -15.81 -19.80 7.45
N GLY A 111 -16.94 -20.44 7.76
CA GLY A 111 -18.22 -20.27 7.08
C GLY A 111 -18.77 -18.84 7.14
N CYS A 112 -18.20 -17.94 6.38
CA CYS A 112 -18.78 -16.64 6.12
C CYS A 112 -19.76 -16.74 4.96
N SER A 113 -21.03 -16.68 5.32
CA SER A 113 -22.18 -16.62 4.43
C SER A 113 -21.93 -15.60 3.32
N ALA A 114 -22.08 -16.07 2.10
CA ALA A 114 -22.24 -15.25 0.91
C ALA A 114 -23.38 -14.24 1.09
N HIS A 115 -23.08 -13.07 1.63
CA HIS A 115 -23.89 -11.89 1.42
C HIS A 115 -23.37 -11.17 0.18
N SER A 116 -23.22 -11.98 -0.87
CA SER A 116 -23.20 -11.42 -2.20
C SER A 116 -24.59 -10.88 -2.46
N ILE A 117 -24.62 -9.60 -2.94
CA ILE A 117 -25.42 -9.38 -4.02
C ILE A 117 -26.43 -8.37 -4.06
N GLN A 118 -26.48 -7.78 -5.18
CA GLN A 118 -27.52 -6.89 -5.69
C GLN A 118 -27.54 -5.47 -5.11
N LYS A 119 -26.42 -4.75 -5.27
CA LYS A 119 -26.54 -3.33 -5.59
C LYS A 119 -26.18 -3.15 -7.07
N GLN A 120 -27.13 -3.44 -7.93
CA GLN A 120 -26.98 -3.43 -9.39
C GLN A 120 -27.10 -2.02 -10.00
N PHE A 121 -27.29 -0.96 -9.21
CA PHE A 121 -27.50 0.43 -9.68
C PHE A 121 -26.88 1.46 -8.73
N GLY A 122 -25.65 1.27 -8.31
CA GLY A 122 -24.91 2.25 -7.52
C GLY A 122 -23.63 2.69 -8.25
N THR A 123 -23.12 3.84 -7.88
CA THR A 123 -21.78 4.27 -8.30
C THR A 123 -20.73 3.38 -7.64
N LEU A 124 -19.47 3.39 -8.13
CA LEU A 124 -18.38 2.68 -7.49
C LEU A 124 -18.17 3.15 -6.05
N ARG A 125 -18.43 4.44 -5.82
CA ARG A 125 -18.35 5.05 -4.50
C ARG A 125 -19.38 4.48 -3.53
N ASP A 126 -20.60 4.17 -4.01
CA ASP A 126 -21.63 3.54 -3.17
C ASP A 126 -21.31 2.10 -2.79
N SER A 127 -20.44 1.45 -3.58
CA SER A 127 -19.97 0.08 -3.35
C SER A 127 -18.68 0.03 -2.52
N ALA A 128 -17.98 1.17 -2.37
CA ALA A 128 -16.79 1.30 -1.54
C ALA A 128 -17.18 1.55 -0.07
N GLU A 129 -16.38 1.03 0.85
CA GLU A 129 -16.51 1.27 2.29
C GLU A 129 -15.89 2.62 2.64
N GLN A 130 -16.63 3.50 3.30
CA GLN A 130 -16.10 4.77 3.76
C GLN A 130 -15.36 4.58 5.09
N LEU A 131 -14.04 4.78 5.09
CA LEU A 131 -13.19 4.67 6.29
C LEU A 131 -13.13 5.97 7.09
N SER A 132 -13.13 7.12 6.40
CA SER A 132 -13.18 8.45 7.04
C SER A 132 -13.92 9.44 6.15
N SER A 133 -13.99 10.71 6.53
CA SER A 133 -14.73 11.76 5.79
C SER A 133 -14.32 11.86 4.32
N ASN A 134 -13.04 11.66 4.01
CA ASN A 134 -12.47 11.80 2.67
C ASN A 134 -11.72 10.56 2.18
N LEU A 135 -11.85 9.41 2.89
CA LEU A 135 -11.18 8.18 2.54
C LEU A 135 -12.19 7.03 2.37
N TRP A 136 -12.08 6.34 1.25
CA TRP A 136 -12.85 5.15 0.90
C TRP A 136 -11.93 3.96 0.65
N PHE A 137 -12.43 2.78 0.95
CA PHE A 137 -11.78 1.51 0.66
C PHE A 137 -12.62 0.70 -0.31
N MET A 138 -12.00 0.17 -1.35
CA MET A 138 -12.61 -0.69 -2.35
C MET A 138 -11.92 -2.05 -2.35
N SER A 139 -12.65 -3.09 -1.97
CA SER A 139 -12.13 -4.45 -2.00
C SER A 139 -11.89 -4.94 -3.43
N GLY A 140 -11.04 -5.95 -3.58
CA GLY A 140 -10.73 -6.55 -4.88
C GLY A 140 -11.97 -7.13 -5.57
N GLU A 141 -12.96 -7.61 -4.82
CA GLU A 141 -14.24 -8.07 -5.36
C GLU A 141 -15.06 -6.95 -5.98
N VAL A 142 -15.13 -5.80 -5.29
CA VAL A 142 -15.82 -4.60 -5.80
C VAL A 142 -15.07 -4.02 -6.99
N PHE A 143 -13.74 -3.98 -6.94
CA PHE A 143 -12.92 -3.51 -8.05
C PHE A 143 -13.18 -4.34 -9.32
N GLN A 144 -13.31 -5.67 -9.19
CA GLN A 144 -13.53 -6.59 -10.30
C GLN A 144 -15.01 -6.84 -10.63
N GLN A 145 -15.92 -6.17 -9.95
CA GLN A 145 -17.35 -6.36 -10.15
C GLN A 145 -17.77 -6.20 -11.62
N GLY A 146 -18.56 -7.16 -12.13
CA GLY A 146 -18.99 -7.18 -13.53
C GLY A 146 -17.95 -7.71 -14.52
N HIS A 147 -16.79 -8.16 -14.05
CA HIS A 147 -15.75 -8.77 -14.87
C HIS A 147 -15.58 -10.24 -14.56
N HIS A 148 -15.72 -11.07 -15.58
CA HIS A 148 -15.51 -12.53 -15.49
C HIS A 148 -14.38 -12.92 -16.43
N GLY A 149 -13.20 -13.23 -15.88
CA GLY A 149 -12.05 -13.67 -16.66
C GLY A 149 -10.77 -12.90 -16.39
N PRO A 150 -9.71 -13.12 -17.17
CA PRO A 150 -8.44 -12.44 -16.99
C PRO A 150 -8.58 -10.94 -17.27
N MET A 151 -7.93 -10.11 -16.45
CA MET A 151 -7.94 -8.65 -16.58
C MET A 151 -7.43 -8.21 -17.94
N SER A 152 -8.31 -7.64 -18.77
CA SER A 152 -7.93 -7.04 -20.04
C SER A 152 -7.57 -5.56 -19.87
N ALA A 153 -6.66 -5.06 -20.73
CA ALA A 153 -6.27 -3.65 -20.71
C ALA A 153 -7.45 -2.71 -21.00
N LEU A 154 -8.41 -3.15 -21.83
CA LEU A 154 -9.59 -2.36 -22.15
C LEU A 154 -10.51 -2.21 -20.94
N TRP A 155 -10.79 -3.30 -20.25
CA TRP A 155 -11.60 -3.29 -19.04
C TRP A 155 -10.94 -2.44 -17.94
N LEU A 156 -9.63 -2.63 -17.70
CA LEU A 156 -8.89 -1.82 -16.75
C LEU A 156 -8.96 -0.32 -17.05
N ARG A 157 -8.79 0.07 -18.31
CA ARG A 157 -8.93 1.49 -18.72
C ARG A 157 -10.29 2.07 -18.39
N ALA A 158 -11.36 1.31 -18.67
CA ALA A 158 -12.70 1.73 -18.33
C ALA A 158 -12.87 1.89 -16.82
N ARG A 159 -12.42 0.90 -16.03
CA ARG A 159 -12.52 0.92 -14.58
C ARG A 159 -11.71 2.06 -13.94
N LEU A 160 -10.49 2.29 -14.41
CA LEU A 160 -9.66 3.40 -13.96
C LEU A 160 -10.28 4.77 -14.33
N ALA A 161 -10.93 4.87 -15.48
CA ALA A 161 -11.64 6.09 -15.87
C ALA A 161 -12.86 6.35 -14.98
N GLU A 162 -13.64 5.32 -14.63
CA GLU A 162 -14.75 5.42 -13.68
C GLU A 162 -14.26 5.92 -12.31
N LEU A 163 -13.18 5.34 -11.78
CA LEU A 163 -12.60 5.77 -10.52
C LEU A 163 -12.12 7.23 -10.55
N ARG A 164 -11.59 7.71 -11.69
CA ARG A 164 -11.18 9.12 -11.86
C ARG A 164 -12.35 10.10 -11.86
N LEU A 165 -13.56 9.65 -12.19
CA LEU A 165 -14.75 10.48 -12.14
C LEU A 165 -15.29 10.62 -10.72
N GLU A 166 -15.11 9.60 -9.89
CA GLU A 166 -15.69 9.54 -8.55
C GLU A 166 -14.74 9.96 -7.43
N PHE A 167 -13.41 9.80 -7.64
CA PHE A 167 -12.40 10.14 -6.64
C PHE A 167 -11.32 11.04 -7.24
N ASP A 168 -10.87 11.99 -6.43
CA ASP A 168 -9.78 12.89 -6.82
C ASP A 168 -8.44 12.14 -6.86
N TYR A 169 -8.25 11.21 -5.93
CA TYR A 169 -7.06 10.38 -5.80
C TYR A 169 -7.43 8.91 -5.63
N THR A 170 -6.64 8.03 -6.26
CA THR A 170 -6.77 6.58 -6.05
C THR A 170 -5.39 5.96 -5.81
N VAL A 171 -5.28 5.24 -4.71
CA VAL A 171 -4.09 4.47 -4.32
C VAL A 171 -4.42 2.99 -4.54
N PHE A 172 -3.69 2.31 -5.43
CA PHE A 172 -3.93 0.91 -5.73
C PHE A 172 -2.94 0.00 -5.01
N GLN A 173 -3.46 -1.01 -4.33
CA GLN A 173 -2.68 -2.19 -4.01
C GLN A 173 -2.56 -3.03 -5.27
N GLY A 174 -1.40 -3.04 -5.88
CA GLY A 174 -1.11 -3.82 -7.08
C GLY A 174 -0.64 -5.25 -6.79
N PRO A 175 -0.69 -6.12 -7.80
CA PRO A 175 -0.17 -7.48 -7.71
C PRO A 175 1.36 -7.51 -7.59
N VAL A 176 1.91 -8.68 -7.23
CA VAL A 176 3.36 -8.91 -7.14
C VAL A 176 4.03 -8.75 -8.51
N VAL A 177 5.12 -7.97 -8.58
CA VAL A 177 5.79 -7.67 -9.86
C VAL A 177 6.58 -8.87 -10.41
N SER A 178 7.04 -9.78 -9.55
CA SER A 178 8.00 -10.83 -9.95
C SER A 178 7.42 -11.96 -10.82
N GLY A 179 6.10 -12.08 -10.94
CA GLY A 179 5.47 -13.24 -11.59
C GLY A 179 4.50 -12.92 -12.71
N ASP A 180 3.97 -11.70 -12.78
CA ASP A 180 2.87 -11.37 -13.69
C ASP A 180 3.08 -10.03 -14.39
N THR A 181 2.58 -9.95 -15.61
CA THR A 181 2.51 -8.70 -16.37
C THR A 181 1.42 -7.75 -15.88
N ALA A 182 0.52 -8.22 -15.00
CA ALA A 182 -0.60 -7.45 -14.47
C ALA A 182 -0.15 -6.18 -13.72
N ALA A 183 0.89 -6.27 -12.89
CA ALA A 183 1.46 -5.11 -12.19
C ALA A 183 1.99 -4.07 -13.19
N ALA A 184 2.71 -4.52 -14.21
CA ALA A 184 3.27 -3.66 -15.23
C ALA A 184 2.19 -3.03 -16.11
N MET A 185 1.15 -3.78 -16.46
CA MET A 185 -0.02 -3.28 -17.19
C MET A 185 -0.77 -2.22 -16.39
N LEU A 186 -1.05 -2.49 -15.12
CA LEU A 186 -1.73 -1.55 -14.22
C LEU A 186 -0.90 -0.26 -14.05
N GLY A 187 0.40 -0.39 -13.78
CA GLY A 187 1.31 0.75 -13.65
C GLY A 187 1.46 1.57 -14.93
N GLY A 188 1.34 0.95 -16.11
CA GLY A 188 1.34 1.63 -17.42
C GLY A 188 0.03 2.35 -17.74
N LEU A 189 -1.10 1.95 -17.15
CA LEU A 189 -2.40 2.57 -17.30
C LEU A 189 -2.68 3.67 -16.27
N CYS A 190 -2.05 3.59 -15.11
CA CYS A 190 -2.07 4.61 -14.06
C CYS A 190 -1.01 5.70 -14.31
N ASP A 191 -0.93 6.66 -13.41
CA ASP A 191 0.06 7.75 -13.50
C ASP A 191 1.48 7.27 -13.15
N GLY A 192 1.61 6.10 -12.51
CA GLY A 192 2.85 5.40 -12.25
C GLY A 192 2.75 4.37 -11.13
N LEU A 193 3.87 3.72 -10.86
CA LEU A 193 3.98 2.62 -9.91
C LEU A 193 5.12 2.89 -8.91
N VAL A 194 4.87 2.56 -7.65
CA VAL A 194 5.84 2.52 -6.56
C VAL A 194 6.13 1.06 -6.21
N LEU A 195 7.40 0.66 -6.24
CA LEU A 195 7.81 -0.67 -5.78
C LEU A 195 7.90 -0.70 -4.26
N VAL A 196 7.32 -1.72 -3.65
CA VAL A 196 7.44 -1.98 -2.22
C VAL A 196 8.37 -3.16 -1.99
N LEU A 197 9.41 -2.94 -1.20
CA LEU A 197 10.43 -3.94 -0.84
C LEU A 197 10.38 -4.17 0.66
N ALA A 198 10.37 -5.43 1.10
CA ALA A 198 10.59 -5.76 2.50
C ALA A 198 12.08 -5.64 2.83
N ALA A 199 12.45 -4.73 3.74
CA ALA A 199 13.83 -4.57 4.20
C ALA A 199 14.31 -5.90 4.82
N ASN A 200 15.54 -6.28 4.54
CA ASN A 200 16.17 -7.54 4.99
C ASN A 200 15.59 -8.85 4.40
N SER A 201 14.47 -8.80 3.68
CA SER A 201 13.81 -9.98 3.07
C SER A 201 13.95 -9.97 1.55
N THR A 202 13.64 -8.85 0.89
CA THR A 202 13.69 -8.76 -0.56
C THR A 202 15.13 -8.81 -1.07
N ARG A 203 15.43 -9.80 -1.93
CA ARG A 203 16.74 -9.96 -2.54
C ARG A 203 16.99 -8.85 -3.58
N ARG A 204 18.18 -8.27 -3.58
CA ARG A 204 18.58 -7.23 -4.55
C ARG A 204 18.32 -7.63 -6.01
N LEU A 205 18.60 -8.90 -6.38
CA LEU A 205 18.36 -9.41 -7.72
C LEU A 205 16.87 -9.44 -8.08
N ALA A 206 15.97 -9.75 -7.12
CA ALA A 206 14.54 -9.71 -7.34
C ALA A 206 14.06 -8.29 -7.60
N ALA A 207 14.54 -7.32 -6.82
CA ALA A 207 14.23 -5.91 -7.02
C ALA A 207 14.73 -5.38 -8.38
N GLN A 208 15.93 -5.78 -8.81
CA GLN A 208 16.47 -5.41 -10.12
C GLN A 208 15.62 -6.00 -11.25
N LYS A 209 15.26 -7.30 -11.17
CA LYS A 209 14.41 -7.96 -12.16
C LYS A 209 13.02 -7.32 -12.23
N ALA A 210 12.42 -6.97 -11.09
CA ALA A 210 11.15 -6.26 -11.03
C ALA A 210 11.24 -4.91 -11.76
N LYS A 211 12.30 -4.13 -11.51
CA LYS A 211 12.56 -2.86 -12.20
C LYS A 211 12.71 -3.06 -13.73
N GLU A 212 13.44 -4.08 -14.16
CA GLU A 212 13.59 -4.41 -15.59
C GLU A 212 12.25 -4.77 -16.23
N THR A 213 11.44 -5.61 -15.57
CA THR A 213 10.10 -5.99 -16.03
C THR A 213 9.22 -4.76 -16.23
N LEU A 214 9.19 -3.84 -15.26
CA LEU A 214 8.42 -2.60 -15.36
C LEU A 214 8.93 -1.70 -16.49
N SER A 215 10.24 -1.61 -16.67
CA SER A 215 10.87 -0.81 -17.74
C SER A 215 10.53 -1.36 -19.12
N CYS A 216 10.57 -2.68 -19.30
CA CYS A 216 10.20 -3.34 -20.57
C CYS A 216 8.72 -3.11 -20.94
N ALA A 217 7.86 -2.97 -19.94
CA ALA A 217 6.43 -2.70 -20.16
C ALA A 217 6.08 -1.21 -20.24
N ASN A 218 7.07 -0.31 -20.32
CA ASN A 218 6.87 1.15 -20.29
C ASN A 218 6.06 1.62 -19.07
N SER A 219 6.08 0.88 -17.98
CA SER A 219 5.45 1.30 -16.74
C SER A 219 6.33 2.34 -16.03
N ARG A 220 5.72 3.49 -15.70
CA ARG A 220 6.44 4.59 -15.05
C ARG A 220 6.75 4.25 -13.59
N LEU A 221 7.99 3.93 -13.28
CA LEU A 221 8.45 3.75 -11.92
C LEU A 221 8.64 5.12 -11.25
N LEU A 222 7.84 5.43 -10.23
CA LEU A 222 7.87 6.68 -9.46
C LEU A 222 8.92 6.65 -8.36
N GLY A 223 9.10 5.49 -7.71
CA GLY A 223 10.04 5.33 -6.62
C GLY A 223 10.01 3.93 -6.02
N VAL A 224 10.73 3.79 -4.91
CA VAL A 224 10.83 2.55 -4.14
C VAL A 224 10.56 2.89 -2.67
N VAL A 225 9.76 2.06 -2.03
CA VAL A 225 9.45 2.09 -0.59
C VAL A 225 10.07 0.87 0.07
N LEU A 226 10.81 1.07 1.15
CA LEU A 226 11.30 0.00 2.02
C LEU A 226 10.36 -0.16 3.21
N SER A 227 9.69 -1.30 3.29
CA SER A 227 8.86 -1.70 4.44
C SER A 227 9.66 -2.60 5.40
N GLU A 228 9.13 -2.80 6.60
CA GLU A 228 9.67 -3.74 7.61
C GLU A 228 11.14 -3.46 8.00
N ARG A 229 11.55 -2.20 8.01
CA ARG A 229 12.90 -1.86 8.45
C ARG A 229 13.01 -1.98 9.97
N THR A 230 13.95 -2.79 10.43
CA THR A 230 14.33 -2.84 11.84
C THR A 230 15.52 -1.92 12.07
N PHE A 231 15.44 -1.07 13.09
CA PHE A 231 16.56 -0.24 13.50
C PHE A 231 17.41 -1.02 14.52
N PRO A 232 18.67 -1.36 14.21
CA PRO A 232 19.52 -2.15 15.11
C PRO A 232 19.99 -1.35 16.33
N ILE A 233 19.79 -0.05 16.34
CA ILE A 233 20.19 0.84 17.42
C ILE A 233 18.92 1.40 18.07
N PRO A 234 18.77 1.31 19.41
CA PRO A 234 17.62 1.88 20.13
C PRO A 234 17.45 3.37 19.84
N ALA A 235 16.18 3.80 19.76
CA ALA A 235 15.80 5.20 19.48
C ALA A 235 16.45 6.20 20.44
N SER A 236 16.67 5.81 21.71
CA SER A 236 17.32 6.63 22.73
C SER A 236 18.76 7.04 22.40
N ILE A 237 19.44 6.31 21.51
CA ILE A 237 20.79 6.66 21.05
C ILE A 237 20.71 7.66 19.90
N TYR A 238 19.74 7.52 18.99
CA TYR A 238 19.53 8.49 17.91
C TYR A 238 19.12 9.88 18.40
N GLN A 239 18.43 9.97 19.55
CA GLN A 239 18.02 11.26 20.15
C GLN A 239 19.18 12.02 20.80
N ARG A 240 20.35 11.40 20.97
CA ARG A 240 21.55 12.01 21.58
C ARG A 240 22.62 12.44 20.58
N LEU A 241 22.38 12.16 19.29
CA LEU A 241 23.22 12.60 18.15
C LEU A 241 22.61 13.82 17.48
#